data_d25926bf73f5881b884c9f2e1c00cfd4
#
_entry.id   d25926bf73f5881b884c9f2e1c00cfd4
#
_cell.length_a   1.000
_cell.length_b   1.000
_cell.length_c   1.000
_cell.angle_alpha   90.00
_cell.angle_beta   90.00
_cell.angle_gamma   90.00
#
_symmetry.space_group_name_H-M   'P 1'
#
loop_
_entity.id
_entity.type
_entity.pdbx_description
1 polymer ?
#
loop_
_entity_poly.entity_id
_entity_poly.type
_entity_poly.pdbx_seq_one_letter_code
_entity_poly.pdbx_strand_id
1 'polypeptide(L)'
;MTDQSAPALKEIFNVERLQHIAREMSAVYPAFDAKGFLKHAKAGLAQLSVMQRMARVSESLHGVIPLEYAQTLKLLYALAPCLNSAFVSLFLPHYVASYGQADFKRSMAALKYFTSFGSAEFAIRHFLLNDFARTLAVMQAWSLDDNEHVRRLASEGSRPRLPWSFRLAEVQANPELCASILNNLKADSSLYVRKSVANHLNDITKDHPDWVLDLIEGWNLDNPHTAWIARHALRSLIKQGNTRALTIMGAGAKADVKIQHLSVTPAVITLGERITLSFSLESTAATAQKLVVDYAIDYVKSAGHSAAKVFKLKAFTLGAGEQQRISREQHIRELTTRKHYPGKHTVHVMVNGERLGSADFVLRD
;
A
#
# COMPACT_ATOMS: atom_id res chain seq x y z
N MET A 1 8.72 16.62 -30.43
CA MET A 1 7.93 15.56 -29.77
C MET A 1 7.57 16.09 -28.40
N THR A 2 6.32 16.47 -28.20
CA THR A 2 5.83 17.02 -26.94
C THR A 2 5.87 15.93 -25.88
N ASP A 3 6.63 16.17 -24.83
CA ASP A 3 6.69 15.36 -23.61
C ASP A 3 5.28 15.36 -22.96
N GLN A 4 4.47 14.35 -23.27
CA GLN A 4 3.19 14.14 -22.63
C GLN A 4 3.46 13.47 -21.27
N SER A 5 3.90 14.27 -20.29
CA SER A 5 3.86 13.83 -18.90
C SER A 5 2.43 13.40 -18.56
N ALA A 6 2.28 12.23 -17.93
CA ALA A 6 0.98 11.72 -17.50
C ALA A 6 0.25 12.81 -16.67
N PRO A 7 -1.06 13.05 -16.91
CA PRO A 7 -1.81 14.08 -16.21
C PRO A 7 -1.71 13.88 -14.69
N ALA A 8 -1.58 14.98 -13.96
CA ALA A 8 -1.50 14.93 -12.51
C ALA A 8 -2.75 14.24 -11.93
N LEU A 9 -2.59 13.41 -10.89
CA LEU A 9 -3.68 12.63 -10.28
C LEU A 9 -4.91 13.49 -9.91
N LYS A 10 -4.71 14.75 -9.56
CA LYS A 10 -5.80 15.68 -9.24
C LYS A 10 -6.76 15.94 -10.42
N GLU A 11 -6.32 15.72 -11.65
CA GLU A 11 -7.13 15.91 -12.85
C GLU A 11 -8.21 14.81 -13.03
N ILE A 12 -8.24 13.80 -12.19
CA ILE A 12 -9.39 12.89 -12.08
C ILE A 12 -10.68 13.64 -11.71
N PHE A 13 -10.58 14.71 -10.90
CA PHE A 13 -11.67 15.63 -10.58
C PHE A 13 -11.54 16.93 -11.40
N ASN A 14 -11.51 16.83 -12.70
CA ASN A 14 -11.52 17.97 -13.63
C ASN A 14 -12.94 18.51 -13.85
N VAL A 15 -13.05 19.58 -14.61
CA VAL A 15 -14.34 20.25 -14.90
C VAL A 15 -15.34 19.32 -15.59
N GLU A 16 -14.88 18.48 -16.51
CA GLU A 16 -15.72 17.52 -17.23
C GLU A 16 -16.31 16.49 -16.28
N ARG A 17 -15.50 15.99 -15.34
CA ARG A 17 -15.94 15.05 -14.31
C ARG A 17 -16.97 15.67 -13.37
N LEU A 18 -16.78 16.94 -12.96
CA LEU A 18 -17.77 17.65 -12.14
C LEU A 18 -19.10 17.82 -12.91
N GLN A 19 -19.04 18.11 -14.22
CA GLN A 19 -20.24 18.18 -15.07
C GLN A 19 -20.92 16.82 -15.20
N HIS A 20 -20.17 15.72 -15.28
CA HIS A 20 -20.74 14.37 -15.28
C HIS A 20 -21.50 14.11 -13.97
N ILE A 21 -20.88 14.37 -12.80
CA ILE A 21 -21.54 14.23 -11.50
C ILE A 21 -22.84 15.05 -11.46
N ALA A 22 -22.80 16.28 -11.94
CA ALA A 22 -23.99 17.16 -11.96
C ALA A 22 -25.12 16.59 -12.84
N ARG A 23 -24.80 16.03 -14.00
CA ARG A 23 -25.80 15.40 -14.89
C ARG A 23 -26.44 14.17 -14.24
N GLU A 24 -25.60 13.26 -13.72
CA GLU A 24 -26.09 12.04 -13.08
C GLU A 24 -26.94 12.37 -11.85
N MET A 25 -26.51 13.36 -11.06
CA MET A 25 -27.27 13.80 -9.88
C MET A 25 -28.61 14.44 -10.27
N SER A 26 -28.67 15.22 -11.38
CA SER A 26 -29.93 15.77 -11.90
C SER A 26 -30.87 14.69 -12.41
N ALA A 27 -30.37 13.59 -12.93
CA ALA A 27 -31.18 12.46 -13.34
C ALA A 27 -31.79 11.71 -12.13
N VAL A 28 -31.02 11.58 -11.04
CA VAL A 28 -31.47 10.97 -9.77
C VAL A 28 -32.43 11.89 -9.01
N TYR A 29 -32.18 13.20 -9.03
CA TYR A 29 -32.94 14.20 -8.29
C TYR A 29 -33.24 15.41 -9.19
N PRO A 30 -34.43 15.47 -9.85
CA PRO A 30 -34.79 16.55 -10.79
C PRO A 30 -34.76 17.95 -10.22
N ALA A 31 -34.95 18.10 -8.90
CA ALA A 31 -34.88 19.38 -8.20
C ALA A 31 -33.44 19.81 -7.82
N PHE A 32 -32.41 19.07 -8.30
CA PHE A 32 -31.00 19.36 -8.00
C PHE A 32 -30.54 20.67 -8.61
N ASP A 33 -29.98 21.57 -7.79
CA ASP A 33 -29.35 22.80 -8.29
C ASP A 33 -27.95 22.51 -8.88
N ALA A 34 -27.93 22.03 -10.11
CA ALA A 34 -26.71 21.73 -10.85
C ALA A 34 -25.84 22.97 -11.08
N LYS A 35 -26.43 24.18 -11.20
CA LYS A 35 -25.66 25.43 -11.39
C LYS A 35 -24.95 25.83 -10.10
N GLY A 36 -25.65 25.79 -8.96
CA GLY A 36 -25.07 26.05 -7.65
C GLY A 36 -23.96 25.04 -7.31
N PHE A 37 -24.21 23.74 -7.52
CA PHE A 37 -23.19 22.71 -7.37
C PHE A 37 -21.93 23.01 -8.19
N LEU A 38 -22.06 23.23 -9.48
CA LEU A 38 -20.91 23.49 -10.37
C LEU A 38 -20.17 24.77 -10.03
N LYS A 39 -20.88 25.81 -9.57
CA LYS A 39 -20.28 27.05 -9.09
C LYS A 39 -19.35 26.79 -7.89
N HIS A 40 -19.83 26.05 -6.89
CA HIS A 40 -19.06 25.74 -5.69
C HIS A 40 -17.94 24.75 -5.97
N ALA A 41 -18.22 23.67 -6.69
CA ALA A 41 -17.23 22.61 -6.98
C ALA A 41 -16.05 23.10 -7.82
N LYS A 42 -16.25 24.08 -8.72
CA LYS A 42 -15.21 24.67 -9.57
C LYS A 42 -14.41 25.79 -8.89
N ALA A 43 -14.91 26.34 -7.79
CA ALA A 43 -14.27 27.47 -7.12
C ALA A 43 -12.86 27.10 -6.62
N GLY A 44 -11.83 27.77 -7.17
CA GLY A 44 -10.44 27.53 -6.81
C GLY A 44 -9.90 26.15 -7.17
N LEU A 45 -10.51 25.40 -8.11
CA LEU A 45 -10.20 24.02 -8.42
C LEU A 45 -8.70 23.79 -8.77
N ALA A 46 -8.05 24.72 -9.46
CA ALA A 46 -6.65 24.60 -9.88
C ALA A 46 -5.68 24.50 -8.68
N GLN A 47 -5.99 25.18 -7.57
CA GLN A 47 -5.18 25.22 -6.35
C GLN A 47 -5.39 24.00 -5.45
N LEU A 48 -6.48 23.27 -5.64
CA LEU A 48 -6.84 22.13 -4.78
C LEU A 48 -6.04 20.86 -5.12
N SER A 49 -5.57 20.16 -4.09
CA SER A 49 -5.06 18.80 -4.19
C SER A 49 -6.20 17.82 -4.52
N VAL A 50 -5.87 16.59 -4.91
CA VAL A 50 -6.87 15.58 -5.26
C VAL A 50 -7.86 15.29 -4.11
N MET A 51 -7.38 15.20 -2.87
CA MET A 51 -8.24 14.97 -1.70
C MET A 51 -9.12 16.17 -1.36
N GLN A 52 -8.61 17.39 -1.55
CA GLN A 52 -9.40 18.60 -1.39
C GLN A 52 -10.49 18.75 -2.48
N ARG A 53 -10.19 18.33 -3.73
CA ARG A 53 -11.19 18.31 -4.81
C ARG A 53 -12.31 17.29 -4.49
N MET A 54 -11.95 16.10 -3.98
CA MET A 54 -12.91 15.11 -3.52
C MET A 54 -13.81 15.65 -2.39
N ALA A 55 -13.23 16.24 -1.36
CA ALA A 55 -13.98 16.86 -0.25
C ALA A 55 -14.90 17.97 -0.76
N ARG A 56 -14.41 18.82 -1.68
CA ARG A 56 -15.17 19.91 -2.31
C ARG A 56 -16.43 19.40 -3.03
N VAL A 57 -16.38 18.21 -3.66
CA VAL A 57 -17.58 17.60 -4.29
C VAL A 57 -18.63 17.30 -3.21
N SER A 58 -18.24 16.66 -2.10
CA SER A 58 -19.15 16.35 -0.98
C SER A 58 -19.77 17.60 -0.36
N GLU A 59 -18.93 18.63 -0.12
CA GLU A 59 -19.37 19.93 0.42
C GLU A 59 -20.34 20.62 -0.52
N SER A 60 -20.05 20.62 -1.84
CA SER A 60 -20.90 21.25 -2.84
C SER A 60 -22.25 20.57 -2.99
N LEU A 61 -22.29 19.22 -2.89
CA LEU A 61 -23.55 18.47 -2.86
C LEU A 61 -24.37 18.82 -1.61
N HIS A 62 -23.73 18.83 -0.45
CA HIS A 62 -24.40 19.15 0.79
C HIS A 62 -25.00 20.58 0.80
N GLY A 63 -24.26 21.53 0.22
CA GLY A 63 -24.68 22.93 0.18
C GLY A 63 -25.87 23.21 -0.75
N VAL A 64 -26.20 22.30 -1.70
CA VAL A 64 -27.29 22.51 -2.67
C VAL A 64 -28.43 21.48 -2.56
N ILE A 65 -28.30 20.48 -1.69
CA ILE A 65 -29.34 19.48 -1.44
C ILE A 65 -30.04 19.83 -0.12
N PRO A 66 -31.24 20.44 -0.15
CA PRO A 66 -31.93 20.87 1.07
C PRO A 66 -32.72 19.71 1.71
N LEU A 67 -32.09 18.58 1.89
CA LEU A 67 -32.71 17.36 2.44
C LEU A 67 -31.93 16.88 3.66
N GLU A 68 -32.66 16.25 4.59
CA GLU A 68 -32.05 15.58 5.72
C GLU A 68 -31.10 14.45 5.30
N TYR A 69 -30.13 14.13 6.14
CA TYR A 69 -29.08 13.11 5.85
C TYR A 69 -29.64 11.80 5.31
N ALA A 70 -30.67 11.25 5.95
CA ALA A 70 -31.28 9.98 5.54
C ALA A 70 -31.92 10.03 4.15
N GLN A 71 -32.45 11.18 3.73
CA GLN A 71 -33.04 11.39 2.41
C GLN A 71 -31.92 11.58 1.37
N THR A 72 -30.91 12.37 1.71
CA THR A 72 -29.73 12.56 0.84
C THR A 72 -29.01 11.25 0.57
N LEU A 73 -28.86 10.36 1.57
CA LEU A 73 -28.27 9.05 1.36
C LEU A 73 -29.00 8.22 0.29
N LYS A 74 -30.35 8.30 0.20
CA LYS A 74 -31.11 7.58 -0.85
C LYS A 74 -30.70 8.05 -2.24
N LEU A 75 -30.48 9.35 -2.41
CA LEU A 75 -29.99 9.92 -3.67
C LEU A 75 -28.55 9.44 -3.97
N LEU A 76 -27.66 9.43 -2.97
CA LEU A 76 -26.29 8.98 -3.13
C LEU A 76 -26.19 7.47 -3.44
N TYR A 77 -27.08 6.65 -2.87
CA TYR A 77 -27.21 5.22 -3.24
C TYR A 77 -27.57 5.07 -4.72
N ALA A 78 -28.52 5.86 -5.23
CA ALA A 78 -28.90 5.82 -6.63
C ALA A 78 -27.80 6.39 -7.57
N LEU A 79 -27.03 7.39 -7.11
CA LEU A 79 -25.95 8.00 -7.86
C LEU A 79 -24.73 7.08 -8.00
N ALA A 80 -24.41 6.27 -6.98
CA ALA A 80 -23.18 5.49 -6.92
C ALA A 80 -22.89 4.65 -8.17
N PRO A 81 -23.85 3.86 -8.73
CA PRO A 81 -23.62 3.05 -9.91
C PRO A 81 -23.42 3.87 -11.20
N CYS A 82 -23.79 5.16 -11.21
CA CYS A 82 -23.71 6.03 -12.38
C CYS A 82 -22.35 6.69 -12.57
N LEU A 83 -21.45 6.65 -11.55
CA LEU A 83 -20.22 7.43 -11.54
C LEU A 83 -19.08 6.90 -12.42
N ASN A 84 -19.09 5.63 -12.79
CA ASN A 84 -18.14 4.98 -13.71
C ASN A 84 -16.63 5.20 -13.37
N SER A 85 -16.30 5.46 -12.11
CA SER A 85 -14.91 5.68 -11.66
C SER A 85 -14.78 5.44 -10.17
N ALA A 86 -14.03 4.40 -9.78
CA ALA A 86 -13.82 4.05 -8.39
C ALA A 86 -13.15 5.18 -7.59
N PHE A 87 -12.22 5.92 -8.19
CA PHE A 87 -11.55 7.01 -7.49
C PHE A 87 -12.48 8.22 -7.29
N VAL A 88 -13.32 8.53 -8.28
CA VAL A 88 -14.30 9.61 -8.17
C VAL A 88 -15.34 9.28 -7.10
N SER A 89 -15.78 8.03 -7.03
CA SER A 89 -16.78 7.59 -6.04
C SER A 89 -16.35 7.75 -4.58
N LEU A 90 -15.06 8.04 -4.30
CA LEU A 90 -14.57 8.31 -2.94
C LEU A 90 -15.27 9.49 -2.25
N PHE A 91 -15.87 10.41 -2.98
CA PHE A 91 -16.64 11.50 -2.36
C PHE A 91 -17.91 10.99 -1.67
N LEU A 92 -18.47 9.84 -2.08
CA LEU A 92 -19.66 9.26 -1.44
C LEU A 92 -19.38 8.83 0.01
N PRO A 93 -18.39 7.97 0.31
CA PRO A 93 -18.02 7.67 1.68
C PRO A 93 -17.51 8.91 2.43
N HIS A 94 -16.83 9.86 1.75
CA HIS A 94 -16.44 11.12 2.37
C HIS A 94 -17.65 11.94 2.85
N TYR A 95 -18.74 11.99 2.06
CA TYR A 95 -19.98 12.61 2.47
C TYR A 95 -20.54 11.98 3.76
N VAL A 96 -20.51 10.65 3.85
CA VAL A 96 -20.93 9.91 5.04
C VAL A 96 -20.07 10.28 6.25
N ALA A 97 -18.76 10.35 6.09
CA ALA A 97 -17.85 10.74 7.17
C ALA A 97 -18.10 12.17 7.66
N SER A 98 -18.42 13.09 6.76
CA SER A 98 -18.59 14.52 7.06
C SER A 98 -19.95 14.82 7.71
N TYR A 99 -21.01 14.14 7.27
CA TYR A 99 -22.39 14.52 7.63
C TYR A 99 -23.17 13.41 8.32
N GLY A 100 -22.62 12.21 8.46
CA GLY A 100 -23.32 11.04 8.99
C GLY A 100 -22.94 10.62 10.39
N GLN A 101 -22.12 11.36 11.11
CA GLN A 101 -21.60 10.96 12.43
C GLN A 101 -22.70 10.72 13.46
N ALA A 102 -23.79 11.49 13.41
CA ALA A 102 -24.91 11.37 14.34
C ALA A 102 -25.81 10.13 14.08
N ASP A 103 -25.77 9.57 12.86
CA ASP A 103 -26.55 8.38 12.50
C ASP A 103 -25.64 7.20 12.15
N PHE A 104 -25.02 6.65 13.19
CA PHE A 104 -24.06 5.55 13.08
C PHE A 104 -24.58 4.37 12.26
N LYS A 105 -25.82 3.92 12.54
CA LYS A 105 -26.38 2.71 11.88
C LYS A 105 -26.52 2.89 10.38
N ARG A 106 -27.10 4.04 9.93
CA ARG A 106 -27.24 4.32 8.50
C ARG A 106 -25.88 4.56 7.85
N SER A 107 -24.97 5.22 8.54
CA SER A 107 -23.64 5.49 8.04
C SER A 107 -22.82 4.22 7.82
N MET A 108 -22.86 3.25 8.74
CA MET A 108 -22.22 1.95 8.54
C MET A 108 -22.80 1.21 7.34
N ALA A 109 -24.14 1.19 7.18
CA ALA A 109 -24.77 0.59 6.01
C ALA A 109 -24.36 1.29 4.71
N ALA A 110 -24.26 2.62 4.71
CA ALA A 110 -23.82 3.41 3.56
C ALA A 110 -22.35 3.15 3.21
N LEU A 111 -21.44 3.13 4.17
CA LEU A 111 -20.02 2.82 3.94
C LEU A 111 -19.83 1.39 3.41
N LYS A 112 -20.58 0.42 3.95
CA LYS A 112 -20.62 -0.96 3.45
C LYS A 112 -21.01 -1.03 1.97
N TYR A 113 -22.01 -0.25 1.55
CA TYR A 113 -22.46 -0.21 0.17
C TYR A 113 -21.48 0.54 -0.73
N PHE A 114 -21.08 1.74 -0.35
CA PHE A 114 -20.25 2.60 -1.20
C PHE A 114 -18.83 2.05 -1.43
N THR A 115 -18.32 1.22 -0.52
CA THR A 115 -16.98 0.62 -0.68
C THR A 115 -16.88 -0.26 -1.93
N SER A 116 -18.01 -0.75 -2.47
CA SER A 116 -18.05 -1.53 -3.72
C SER A 116 -17.87 -0.68 -4.99
N PHE A 117 -18.08 0.64 -4.89
CA PHE A 117 -17.94 1.57 -6.01
C PHE A 117 -16.63 2.37 -6.00
N GLY A 118 -15.98 2.40 -4.85
CA GLY A 118 -14.70 3.08 -4.63
C GLY A 118 -13.99 2.42 -3.47
N SER A 119 -13.67 3.17 -2.44
CA SER A 119 -13.23 2.66 -1.15
C SER A 119 -13.70 3.56 -0.02
N ALA A 120 -14.19 2.97 1.06
CA ALA A 120 -14.59 3.70 2.26
C ALA A 120 -13.49 3.77 3.34
N GLU A 121 -12.25 3.38 3.02
CA GLU A 121 -11.13 3.25 3.96
C GLU A 121 -10.78 4.55 4.68
N PHE A 122 -10.90 5.69 4.02
CA PHE A 122 -10.67 6.98 4.66
C PHE A 122 -11.82 7.39 5.57
N ALA A 123 -13.05 7.13 5.12
CA ALA A 123 -14.26 7.56 5.79
C ALA A 123 -14.51 6.81 7.11
N ILE A 124 -14.33 5.48 7.13
CA ILE A 124 -14.54 4.65 8.32
C ILE A 124 -13.66 5.09 9.50
N ARG A 125 -12.48 5.66 9.21
CA ARG A 125 -11.52 6.09 10.22
C ARG A 125 -12.05 7.26 11.08
N HIS A 126 -12.91 8.11 10.53
CA HIS A 126 -13.58 9.16 11.31
C HIS A 126 -14.55 8.57 12.33
N PHE A 127 -15.18 7.45 12.03
CA PHE A 127 -16.00 6.71 12.98
C PHE A 127 -15.15 5.97 14.02
N LEU A 128 -13.99 5.43 13.62
CA LEU A 128 -13.02 4.87 14.57
C LEU A 128 -12.50 5.92 15.56
N LEU A 129 -12.28 7.17 15.13
CA LEU A 129 -11.90 8.25 16.06
C LEU A 129 -12.98 8.60 17.06
N ASN A 130 -14.25 8.56 16.65
CA ASN A 130 -15.37 9.00 17.48
C ASN A 130 -15.86 7.90 18.43
N ASP A 131 -15.90 6.65 17.98
CA ASP A 131 -16.32 5.48 18.76
C ASP A 131 -15.55 4.25 18.25
N PHE A 132 -14.32 4.09 18.77
CA PHE A 132 -13.40 3.07 18.30
C PHE A 132 -13.98 1.66 18.48
N ALA A 133 -14.42 1.33 19.69
CA ALA A 133 -14.86 -0.02 20.02
C ALA A 133 -16.08 -0.45 19.19
N ARG A 134 -17.08 0.42 19.10
CA ARG A 134 -18.29 0.15 18.33
C ARG A 134 -18.03 0.01 16.84
N THR A 135 -17.19 0.88 16.28
CA THR A 135 -16.83 0.84 14.86
C THR A 135 -16.01 -0.41 14.54
N LEU A 136 -15.02 -0.74 15.39
CA LEU A 136 -14.20 -1.92 15.20
C LEU A 136 -15.03 -3.21 15.26
N ALA A 137 -16.02 -3.29 16.15
CA ALA A 137 -16.92 -4.44 16.22
C ALA A 137 -17.71 -4.65 14.90
N VAL A 138 -18.17 -3.57 14.26
CA VAL A 138 -18.78 -3.63 12.94
C VAL A 138 -17.77 -4.12 11.89
N MET A 139 -16.54 -3.62 11.92
CA MET A 139 -15.48 -4.03 10.97
C MET A 139 -15.06 -5.49 11.19
N GLN A 140 -15.06 -6.00 12.41
CA GLN A 140 -14.86 -7.42 12.71
C GLN A 140 -15.93 -8.28 12.04
N ALA A 141 -17.20 -7.89 12.12
CA ALA A 141 -18.27 -8.58 11.41
C ALA A 141 -18.09 -8.49 9.87
N TRP A 142 -17.67 -7.35 9.36
CA TRP A 142 -17.39 -7.15 7.92
C TRP A 142 -16.23 -7.99 7.39
N SER A 143 -15.31 -8.40 8.24
CA SER A 143 -14.23 -9.30 7.83
C SER A 143 -14.71 -10.71 7.42
N LEU A 144 -15.96 -11.04 7.71
CA LEU A 144 -16.63 -12.31 7.34
C LEU A 144 -17.68 -12.11 6.23
N ASP A 145 -17.77 -10.93 5.61
CA ASP A 145 -18.77 -10.62 4.59
C ASP A 145 -18.49 -11.37 3.28
N ASP A 146 -19.54 -11.72 2.53
CA ASP A 146 -19.40 -12.37 1.22
C ASP A 146 -18.72 -11.45 0.18
N ASN A 147 -18.90 -10.12 0.31
CA ASN A 147 -18.33 -9.14 -0.59
C ASN A 147 -16.87 -8.83 -0.26
N GLU A 148 -15.96 -9.10 -1.18
CA GLU A 148 -14.52 -8.84 -1.01
C GLU A 148 -14.18 -7.37 -0.74
N HIS A 149 -14.94 -6.41 -1.27
CA HIS A 149 -14.73 -4.99 -1.00
C HIS A 149 -15.01 -4.65 0.48
N VAL A 150 -16.01 -5.30 1.07
CA VAL A 150 -16.38 -5.13 2.48
C VAL A 150 -15.32 -5.80 3.38
N ARG A 151 -14.89 -7.03 3.05
CA ARG A 151 -13.80 -7.69 3.77
C ARG A 151 -12.49 -6.89 3.70
N ARG A 152 -12.19 -6.37 2.51
CA ARG A 152 -11.02 -5.50 2.33
C ARG A 152 -11.14 -4.22 3.14
N LEU A 153 -12.31 -3.58 3.21
CA LEU A 153 -12.55 -2.39 4.02
C LEU A 153 -12.26 -2.66 5.50
N ALA A 154 -12.66 -3.82 6.02
CA ALA A 154 -12.39 -4.20 7.40
C ALA A 154 -10.88 -4.17 7.72
N SER A 155 -10.05 -4.72 6.82
CA SER A 155 -8.60 -4.70 6.98
C SER A 155 -7.98 -3.33 6.68
N GLU A 156 -8.33 -2.71 5.54
CA GLU A 156 -7.65 -1.49 5.08
C GLU A 156 -8.00 -0.26 5.95
N GLY A 157 -9.27 -0.14 6.37
CA GLY A 157 -9.73 0.96 7.20
C GLY A 157 -9.14 0.96 8.60
N SER A 158 -8.79 -0.21 9.13
CA SER A 158 -8.18 -0.38 10.46
C SER A 158 -6.64 -0.38 10.46
N ARG A 159 -5.98 -0.19 9.31
CA ARG A 159 -4.53 -0.10 9.25
C ARG A 159 -3.99 1.03 10.13
N PRO A 160 -2.95 0.80 10.96
CA PRO A 160 -2.40 1.84 11.82
C PRO A 160 -1.76 2.99 11.03
N ARG A 161 -1.25 2.72 9.81
CA ARG A 161 -0.47 3.65 8.98
C ARG A 161 -0.97 3.72 7.55
N LEU A 162 -2.29 3.92 7.37
CA LEU A 162 -2.88 4.04 6.04
C LEU A 162 -2.32 5.26 5.29
N PRO A 163 -1.76 5.09 4.08
CA PRO A 163 -1.32 6.23 3.26
C PRO A 163 -2.46 7.23 2.99
N TRP A 164 -2.14 8.52 2.96
CA TRP A 164 -3.05 9.65 2.75
C TRP A 164 -4.09 9.86 3.86
N SER A 165 -3.96 9.15 4.97
CA SER A 165 -4.85 9.29 6.11
C SER A 165 -4.06 9.53 7.40
N PHE A 166 -4.75 9.96 8.45
CA PHE A 166 -4.16 10.03 9.79
C PHE A 166 -3.86 8.63 10.35
N ARG A 167 -2.98 8.55 11.35
CA ARG A 167 -2.65 7.30 12.04
C ARG A 167 -3.73 6.94 13.04
N LEU A 168 -3.96 5.64 13.25
CA LEU A 168 -4.79 5.14 14.34
C LEU A 168 -3.90 4.82 15.54
N ALA A 169 -3.88 5.72 16.51
CA ALA A 169 -3.02 5.62 17.68
C ALA A 169 -3.34 4.37 18.53
N GLU A 170 -4.62 4.02 18.66
CA GLU A 170 -5.08 2.85 19.40
C GLU A 170 -4.50 1.56 18.81
N VAL A 171 -4.54 1.39 17.48
CA VAL A 171 -4.01 0.21 16.80
C VAL A 171 -2.47 0.21 16.80
N GLN A 172 -1.85 1.41 16.75
CA GLN A 172 -0.40 1.52 16.89
C GLN A 172 0.08 1.12 18.31
N ALA A 173 -0.69 1.46 19.34
CA ALA A 173 -0.37 1.10 20.72
C ALA A 173 -0.66 -0.37 21.03
N ASN A 174 -1.75 -0.91 20.47
CA ASN A 174 -2.18 -2.28 20.72
C ASN A 174 -2.68 -2.96 19.42
N PRO A 175 -1.83 -3.71 18.72
CA PRO A 175 -2.21 -4.42 17.49
C PRO A 175 -3.21 -5.55 17.72
N GLU A 176 -3.33 -6.08 18.95
CA GLU A 176 -4.27 -7.15 19.31
C GLU A 176 -5.73 -6.79 18.98
N LEU A 177 -6.06 -5.49 19.01
CA LEU A 177 -7.37 -4.98 18.64
C LEU A 177 -7.82 -5.43 17.24
N CYS A 178 -6.87 -5.62 16.32
CA CYS A 178 -7.14 -6.05 14.94
C CYS A 178 -6.91 -7.55 14.72
N ALA A 179 -6.51 -8.34 15.73
CA ALA A 179 -6.18 -9.76 15.59
C ALA A 179 -7.33 -10.57 14.98
N SER A 180 -8.57 -10.34 15.41
CA SER A 180 -9.75 -11.03 14.89
C SER A 180 -9.93 -10.79 13.38
N ILE A 181 -9.84 -9.53 12.91
CA ILE A 181 -9.94 -9.18 11.49
C ILE A 181 -8.84 -9.88 10.67
N LEU A 182 -7.60 -9.82 11.15
CA LEU A 182 -6.45 -10.40 10.47
C LEU A 182 -6.54 -11.93 10.40
N ASN A 183 -6.99 -12.58 11.47
CA ASN A 183 -7.19 -14.02 11.52
C ASN A 183 -8.33 -14.51 10.62
N ASN A 184 -9.45 -13.75 10.54
CA ASN A 184 -10.54 -14.09 9.64
C ASN A 184 -10.10 -14.03 8.17
N LEU A 185 -9.19 -13.11 7.84
CA LEU A 185 -8.75 -12.84 6.47
C LEU A 185 -7.42 -13.50 6.07
N LYS A 186 -6.77 -14.27 6.95
CA LYS A 186 -5.43 -14.86 6.74
C LYS A 186 -5.30 -15.81 5.56
N ALA A 187 -6.42 -16.34 5.06
CA ALA A 187 -6.47 -17.25 3.91
C ALA A 187 -7.47 -16.81 2.84
N ASP A 188 -7.79 -15.50 2.78
CA ASP A 188 -8.81 -14.97 1.87
C ASP A 188 -8.51 -15.33 0.41
N SER A 189 -9.54 -15.75 -0.33
CA SER A 189 -9.45 -16.14 -1.74
C SER A 189 -9.14 -14.94 -2.66
N SER A 190 -9.55 -13.72 -2.27
CA SER A 190 -9.31 -12.50 -3.04
C SER A 190 -7.90 -11.97 -2.85
N LEU A 191 -7.17 -11.80 -3.94
CA LEU A 191 -5.86 -11.14 -3.92
C LEU A 191 -5.96 -9.68 -3.44
N TYR A 192 -7.08 -9.03 -3.70
CA TYR A 192 -7.34 -7.65 -3.27
C TYR A 192 -7.37 -7.54 -1.74
N VAL A 193 -8.06 -8.47 -1.09
CA VAL A 193 -8.10 -8.60 0.37
C VAL A 193 -6.73 -8.98 0.93
N ARG A 194 -6.07 -10.01 0.37
CA ARG A 194 -4.74 -10.46 0.82
C ARG A 194 -3.70 -9.34 0.79
N LYS A 195 -3.73 -8.47 -0.24
CA LYS A 195 -2.85 -7.30 -0.32
C LYS A 195 -3.08 -6.34 0.86
N SER A 196 -4.33 -6.12 1.23
CA SER A 196 -4.67 -5.27 2.38
C SER A 196 -4.14 -5.88 3.69
N VAL A 197 -4.43 -7.15 3.95
CA VAL A 197 -3.96 -7.87 5.15
C VAL A 197 -2.43 -7.83 5.26
N ALA A 198 -1.74 -8.12 4.17
CA ALA A 198 -0.28 -8.08 4.14
C ALA A 198 0.30 -6.67 4.40
N ASN A 199 -0.35 -5.62 3.90
CA ASN A 199 0.04 -4.24 4.16
C ASN A 199 -0.26 -3.84 5.61
N HIS A 200 -1.39 -4.28 6.16
CA HIS A 200 -1.77 -4.03 7.55
C HIS A 200 -0.73 -4.63 8.50
N LEU A 201 -0.42 -5.92 8.36
CA LEU A 201 0.64 -6.58 9.13
C LEU A 201 2.00 -5.89 8.95
N ASN A 202 2.38 -5.52 7.72
CA ASN A 202 3.62 -4.80 7.46
C ASN A 202 3.66 -3.39 8.09
N ASP A 203 2.51 -2.74 8.27
CA ASP A 203 2.44 -1.49 9.03
C ASP A 203 2.68 -1.75 10.52
N ILE A 204 2.10 -2.82 11.09
CA ILE A 204 2.29 -3.22 12.49
C ILE A 204 3.74 -3.62 12.76
N THR A 205 4.47 -4.25 11.82
CA THR A 205 5.88 -4.63 12.03
C THR A 205 6.81 -3.45 12.36
N LYS A 206 6.38 -2.22 12.13
CA LYS A 206 7.19 -1.02 12.42
C LYS A 206 7.22 -0.68 13.91
N ASP A 207 6.19 -1.07 14.64
CA ASP A 207 6.02 -0.79 16.06
C ASP A 207 6.06 -2.08 16.89
N HIS A 208 5.50 -3.17 16.39
CA HIS A 208 5.32 -4.47 17.07
C HIS A 208 5.77 -5.65 16.17
N PRO A 209 7.06 -5.74 15.82
CA PRO A 209 7.53 -6.81 14.95
C PRO A 209 7.32 -8.21 15.55
N ASP A 210 7.58 -8.40 16.85
CA ASP A 210 7.46 -9.69 17.51
C ASP A 210 6.01 -10.17 17.55
N TRP A 211 5.05 -9.28 17.82
CA TRP A 211 3.63 -9.63 17.77
C TRP A 211 3.21 -10.18 16.39
N VAL A 212 3.69 -9.55 15.29
CA VAL A 212 3.39 -10.02 13.93
C VAL A 212 4.05 -11.39 13.67
N LEU A 213 5.27 -11.59 14.15
CA LEU A 213 5.97 -12.86 14.01
C LEU A 213 5.23 -13.98 14.76
N ASP A 214 4.83 -13.75 16.02
CA ASP A 214 4.04 -14.69 16.83
C ASP A 214 2.72 -15.04 16.15
N LEU A 215 2.00 -14.04 15.64
CA LEU A 215 0.73 -14.25 14.94
C LEU A 215 0.91 -15.12 13.68
N ILE A 216 1.92 -14.84 12.87
CA ILE A 216 2.17 -15.58 11.62
C ILE A 216 2.70 -16.98 11.89
N GLU A 217 3.51 -17.20 12.92
CA GLU A 217 3.97 -18.54 13.34
C GLU A 217 2.81 -19.44 13.75
N GLY A 218 1.74 -18.85 14.32
CA GLY A 218 0.50 -19.58 14.62
C GLY A 218 -0.38 -19.89 13.39
N TRP A 219 -0.01 -19.43 12.20
CA TRP A 219 -0.80 -19.67 10.98
C TRP A 219 -0.35 -20.91 10.22
N ASN A 220 -1.29 -21.60 9.54
CA ASN A 220 -0.95 -22.70 8.63
C ASN A 220 -0.39 -22.12 7.30
N LEU A 221 0.93 -22.20 7.14
CA LEU A 221 1.64 -21.71 5.95
C LEU A 221 1.64 -22.72 4.79
N ASP A 222 1.10 -23.92 4.93
CA ASP A 222 0.87 -24.85 3.82
C ASP A 222 -0.26 -24.32 2.91
N ASN A 223 -1.15 -23.50 3.47
CA ASN A 223 -2.14 -22.78 2.65
C ASN A 223 -1.43 -21.71 1.79
N PRO A 224 -1.56 -21.76 0.45
CA PRO A 224 -0.83 -20.87 -0.45
C PRO A 224 -1.24 -19.39 -0.31
N HIS A 225 -2.47 -19.10 0.11
CA HIS A 225 -2.94 -17.73 0.35
C HIS A 225 -2.33 -17.15 1.62
N THR A 226 -2.30 -17.95 2.69
CA THR A 226 -1.67 -17.58 3.97
C THR A 226 -0.16 -17.39 3.80
N ALA A 227 0.52 -18.31 3.11
CA ALA A 227 1.96 -18.19 2.81
C ALA A 227 2.25 -16.92 1.96
N TRP A 228 1.35 -16.58 1.03
CA TRP A 228 1.46 -15.35 0.25
C TRP A 228 1.38 -14.10 1.14
N ILE A 229 0.39 -14.04 2.05
CA ILE A 229 0.22 -12.93 3.01
C ILE A 229 1.47 -12.82 3.90
N ALA A 230 1.92 -13.91 4.53
CA ALA A 230 3.08 -13.94 5.40
C ALA A 230 4.33 -13.37 4.71
N ARG A 231 4.63 -13.82 3.48
CA ARG A 231 5.76 -13.33 2.69
C ARG A 231 5.71 -11.83 2.42
N HIS A 232 4.52 -11.30 2.13
CA HIS A 232 4.35 -9.88 1.82
C HIS A 232 4.31 -9.02 3.08
N ALA A 233 3.76 -9.53 4.18
CA ALA A 233 3.75 -8.89 5.49
C ALA A 233 5.16 -8.72 6.04
N LEU A 234 5.96 -9.79 6.00
CA LEU A 234 7.31 -9.82 6.57
C LEU A 234 8.39 -9.20 5.67
N ARG A 235 8.02 -8.66 4.47
CA ARG A 235 8.98 -8.14 3.48
C ARG A 235 9.97 -7.09 4.03
N SER A 236 9.54 -6.29 5.00
CA SER A 236 10.41 -5.27 5.62
C SER A 236 11.39 -5.91 6.59
N LEU A 237 10.95 -6.85 7.43
CA LEU A 237 11.79 -7.59 8.36
C LEU A 237 12.81 -8.48 7.63
N ILE A 238 12.37 -9.16 6.56
CA ILE A 238 13.26 -9.96 5.71
C ILE A 238 14.37 -9.09 5.11
N LYS A 239 14.04 -7.89 4.61
CA LYS A 239 15.04 -6.94 4.08
C LYS A 239 16.03 -6.43 5.15
N GLN A 240 15.61 -6.41 6.40
CA GLN A 240 16.45 -6.05 7.54
C GLN A 240 17.30 -7.21 8.05
N GLY A 241 17.13 -8.43 7.48
CA GLY A 241 17.85 -9.62 7.91
C GLY A 241 17.31 -10.22 9.22
N ASN A 242 16.04 -9.95 9.58
CA ASN A 242 15.45 -10.54 10.78
C ASN A 242 15.41 -12.06 10.64
N THR A 243 16.17 -12.75 11.49
CA THR A 243 16.35 -14.21 11.44
C THR A 243 15.05 -14.98 11.62
N ARG A 244 14.18 -14.53 12.52
CA ARG A 244 12.89 -15.17 12.80
C ARG A 244 11.96 -15.07 11.57
N ALA A 245 11.90 -13.89 10.92
CA ALA A 245 11.13 -13.71 9.69
C ALA A 245 11.66 -14.57 8.53
N LEU A 246 12.98 -14.76 8.43
CA LEU A 246 13.61 -15.64 7.46
C LEU A 246 13.29 -17.11 7.74
N THR A 247 13.33 -17.54 9.01
CA THR A 247 12.97 -18.90 9.45
C THR A 247 11.52 -19.22 9.09
N ILE A 248 10.57 -18.33 9.37
CA ILE A 248 9.17 -18.49 8.99
C ILE A 248 9.02 -18.71 7.47
N MET A 249 9.87 -18.07 6.67
CA MET A 249 9.87 -18.24 5.20
C MET A 249 10.69 -19.45 4.72
N GLY A 250 11.21 -20.25 5.64
CA GLY A 250 12.01 -21.45 5.34
C GLY A 250 13.43 -21.13 4.85
N ALA A 251 13.95 -19.93 5.15
CA ALA A 251 15.29 -19.48 4.78
C ALA A 251 16.09 -18.96 5.99
N GLY A 252 15.77 -19.46 7.19
CA GLY A 252 16.27 -18.91 8.45
C GLY A 252 17.66 -19.36 8.87
N ALA A 253 18.24 -20.35 8.19
CA ALA A 253 19.62 -20.73 8.43
C ALA A 253 20.58 -19.78 7.74
N LYS A 254 21.76 -19.56 8.34
CA LYS A 254 22.90 -18.94 7.65
C LYS A 254 23.11 -19.67 6.33
N ALA A 255 23.20 -18.92 5.24
CA ALA A 255 23.39 -19.53 3.93
C ALA A 255 24.82 -20.06 3.80
N ASP A 256 24.97 -21.37 3.58
CA ASP A 256 26.25 -21.99 3.30
C ASP A 256 26.55 -21.85 1.80
N VAL A 257 26.99 -20.65 1.40
CA VAL A 257 27.30 -20.32 0.01
C VAL A 257 28.59 -19.50 -0.11
N LYS A 258 29.25 -19.63 -1.26
CA LYS A 258 30.35 -18.76 -1.71
C LYS A 258 29.87 -17.87 -2.84
N ILE A 259 30.24 -16.57 -2.80
CA ILE A 259 30.08 -15.65 -3.91
C ILE A 259 31.34 -15.71 -4.79
N GLN A 260 31.12 -15.83 -6.10
CA GLN A 260 32.17 -15.80 -7.10
C GLN A 260 31.84 -14.79 -8.20
N HIS A 261 32.87 -14.24 -8.84
CA HIS A 261 32.75 -13.35 -10.00
C HIS A 261 31.85 -12.15 -9.79
N LEU A 262 31.87 -11.58 -8.55
CA LEU A 262 31.08 -10.40 -8.22
C LEU A 262 31.62 -9.16 -8.94
N SER A 263 30.76 -8.52 -9.74
CA SER A 263 31.10 -7.31 -10.50
C SER A 263 29.90 -6.39 -10.67
N VAL A 264 30.20 -5.10 -10.81
CA VAL A 264 29.26 -4.05 -11.22
C VAL A 264 29.83 -3.38 -12.47
N THR A 265 29.07 -3.39 -13.57
CA THR A 265 29.52 -2.88 -14.86
C THR A 265 28.44 -1.98 -15.49
N PRO A 266 28.79 -0.81 -16.04
CA PRO A 266 30.09 -0.16 -15.98
C PRO A 266 30.47 0.35 -14.58
N ALA A 267 31.75 0.48 -14.29
CA ALA A 267 32.26 0.96 -12.99
C ALA A 267 32.11 2.49 -12.81
N VAL A 268 31.87 3.22 -13.90
CA VAL A 268 31.63 4.68 -13.90
C VAL A 268 30.45 4.96 -14.80
N ILE A 269 29.51 5.74 -14.27
CA ILE A 269 28.26 6.13 -14.96
C ILE A 269 27.93 7.60 -14.70
N THR A 270 27.05 8.14 -15.55
CA THR A 270 26.34 9.41 -15.32
C THR A 270 24.88 9.17 -14.94
N LEU A 271 24.21 10.20 -14.43
CA LEU A 271 22.80 10.11 -14.07
C LEU A 271 21.93 9.79 -15.31
N GLY A 272 21.04 8.81 -15.19
CA GLY A 272 20.22 8.31 -16.29
C GLY A 272 20.75 7.02 -16.90
N GLU A 273 21.93 6.58 -16.55
CA GLU A 273 22.51 5.33 -17.04
C GLU A 273 22.16 4.12 -16.14
N ARG A 274 22.62 2.93 -16.56
CA ARG A 274 22.37 1.67 -15.88
C ARG A 274 23.67 1.02 -15.46
N ILE A 275 23.62 0.33 -14.34
CA ILE A 275 24.65 -0.62 -13.92
C ILE A 275 24.10 -2.03 -14.00
N THR A 276 24.95 -3.00 -14.26
CA THR A 276 24.65 -4.43 -14.19
C THR A 276 25.44 -5.05 -13.04
N LEU A 277 24.75 -5.52 -12.01
CA LEU A 277 25.31 -6.38 -10.97
C LEU A 277 25.32 -7.81 -11.48
N SER A 278 26.48 -8.48 -11.44
CA SER A 278 26.63 -9.89 -11.83
C SER A 278 27.46 -10.65 -10.81
N PHE A 279 27.05 -11.87 -10.47
CA PHE A 279 27.78 -12.78 -9.58
C PHE A 279 27.28 -14.21 -9.74
N SER A 280 28.04 -15.17 -9.21
CA SER A 280 27.62 -16.57 -9.05
C SER A 280 27.55 -16.92 -7.56
N LEU A 281 26.54 -17.70 -7.18
CA LEU A 281 26.43 -18.33 -5.87
C LEU A 281 26.71 -19.82 -6.04
N GLU A 282 27.64 -20.36 -5.25
CA GLU A 282 27.94 -21.78 -5.15
C GLU A 282 27.52 -22.30 -3.77
N SER A 283 26.70 -23.35 -3.73
CA SER A 283 26.30 -23.97 -2.47
C SER A 283 27.45 -24.79 -1.88
N THR A 284 27.80 -24.49 -0.63
CA THR A 284 28.74 -25.29 0.17
C THR A 284 28.03 -26.20 1.17
N ALA A 285 26.68 -26.19 1.20
CA ALA A 285 25.88 -27.05 2.04
C ALA A 285 25.88 -28.50 1.54
N ALA A 286 25.71 -29.44 2.47
CA ALA A 286 25.57 -30.86 2.15
C ALA A 286 24.18 -31.23 1.61
N THR A 287 23.20 -30.36 1.79
CA THR A 287 21.81 -30.55 1.34
C THR A 287 21.28 -29.31 0.65
N ALA A 288 20.14 -29.45 -0.05
CA ALA A 288 19.46 -28.33 -0.67
C ALA A 288 19.01 -27.30 0.35
N GLN A 289 19.22 -26.01 0.07
CA GLN A 289 18.88 -24.91 0.95
C GLN A 289 18.00 -23.86 0.24
N LYS A 290 17.02 -23.31 0.95
CA LYS A 290 16.22 -22.18 0.43
C LYS A 290 16.99 -20.88 0.67
N LEU A 291 17.16 -20.10 -0.38
CA LEU A 291 17.89 -18.85 -0.36
C LEU A 291 16.96 -17.68 -0.72
N VAL A 292 17.07 -16.61 0.05
CA VAL A 292 16.54 -15.28 -0.30
C VAL A 292 17.73 -14.42 -0.65
N VAL A 293 17.84 -14.07 -1.94
CA VAL A 293 18.93 -13.25 -2.47
C VAL A 293 18.39 -11.85 -2.75
N ASP A 294 19.02 -10.86 -2.13
CA ASP A 294 18.75 -9.45 -2.29
C ASP A 294 20.07 -8.73 -2.63
N TYR A 295 20.00 -7.45 -2.99
CA TYR A 295 21.17 -6.58 -3.03
C TYR A 295 20.84 -5.24 -2.36
N ALA A 296 21.84 -4.64 -1.73
CA ALA A 296 21.75 -3.30 -1.17
C ALA A 296 22.66 -2.35 -1.94
N ILE A 297 22.21 -1.12 -2.18
CA ILE A 297 23.06 -0.05 -2.69
C ILE A 297 23.17 1.02 -1.60
N ASP A 298 24.40 1.28 -1.17
CA ASP A 298 24.72 2.38 -0.28
C ASP A 298 24.85 3.65 -1.15
N TYR A 299 23.75 4.44 -1.19
CA TYR A 299 23.69 5.68 -1.97
C TYR A 299 24.29 6.85 -1.20
N VAL A 300 25.19 7.58 -1.84
CA VAL A 300 25.71 8.87 -1.31
C VAL A 300 24.56 9.87 -1.16
N LYS A 301 24.59 10.62 -0.07
CA LYS A 301 23.64 11.68 0.28
C LYS A 301 24.29 13.05 0.19
N SER A 302 23.47 14.11 0.15
CA SER A 302 23.95 15.51 0.10
C SER A 302 24.98 15.88 1.16
N ALA A 303 24.89 15.26 2.35
CA ALA A 303 25.83 15.47 3.46
C ALA A 303 27.06 14.54 3.44
N GLY A 304 27.32 13.84 2.32
CA GLY A 304 28.50 12.97 2.15
C GLY A 304 28.40 11.59 2.82
N HIS A 305 27.44 11.35 3.70
CA HIS A 305 27.21 10.01 4.23
C HIS A 305 26.45 9.13 3.24
N SER A 306 26.49 7.81 3.41
CA SER A 306 25.74 6.87 2.58
C SER A 306 24.52 6.32 3.32
N ALA A 307 23.46 6.01 2.57
CA ALA A 307 22.29 5.32 3.09
C ALA A 307 21.95 4.10 2.23
N ALA A 308 21.83 2.95 2.90
CA ALA A 308 21.52 1.68 2.26
C ALA A 308 20.08 1.64 1.76
N LYS A 309 19.87 1.12 0.56
CA LYS A 309 18.57 0.67 0.09
C LYS A 309 18.64 -0.74 -0.43
N VAL A 310 17.82 -1.62 0.13
CA VAL A 310 17.74 -3.02 -0.23
C VAL A 310 16.71 -3.23 -1.34
N PHE A 311 17.10 -4.02 -2.33
CA PHE A 311 16.30 -4.43 -3.49
C PHE A 311 16.22 -5.95 -3.55
N LYS A 312 15.02 -6.47 -3.83
CA LYS A 312 14.81 -7.90 -4.00
C LYS A 312 15.37 -8.38 -5.33
N LEU A 313 16.10 -9.50 -5.31
CA LEU A 313 16.55 -10.20 -6.51
C LEU A 313 15.69 -11.44 -6.77
N LYS A 314 15.92 -12.51 -5.99
CA LYS A 314 15.33 -13.83 -6.26
C LYS A 314 15.21 -14.62 -4.95
N ALA A 315 14.23 -15.50 -4.87
CA ALA A 315 14.17 -16.55 -3.85
C ALA A 315 14.06 -17.90 -4.57
N PHE A 316 14.90 -18.86 -4.21
CA PHE A 316 14.98 -20.17 -4.86
C PHE A 316 15.61 -21.20 -3.93
N THR A 317 15.53 -22.47 -4.32
CA THR A 317 16.27 -23.55 -3.66
C THR A 317 17.54 -23.81 -4.45
N LEU A 318 18.68 -23.92 -3.77
CA LEU A 318 19.98 -24.28 -4.34
C LEU A 318 20.42 -25.64 -3.78
N GLY A 319 20.68 -26.60 -4.67
CA GLY A 319 21.12 -27.94 -4.31
C GLY A 319 22.53 -27.97 -3.74
N ALA A 320 22.92 -29.10 -3.12
CA ALA A 320 24.29 -29.31 -2.65
C ALA A 320 25.28 -29.22 -3.82
N GLY A 321 26.33 -28.40 -3.69
CA GLY A 321 27.34 -28.17 -4.73
C GLY A 321 26.83 -27.47 -6.00
N GLU A 322 25.56 -27.10 -6.05
CA GLU A 322 24.99 -26.40 -7.21
C GLU A 322 25.50 -24.96 -7.30
N GLN A 323 25.66 -24.47 -8.53
CA GLN A 323 26.05 -23.10 -8.82
C GLN A 323 24.94 -22.38 -9.58
N GLN A 324 24.59 -21.18 -9.15
CA GLN A 324 23.59 -20.31 -9.81
C GLN A 324 24.20 -18.96 -10.15
N ARG A 325 24.24 -18.64 -11.46
CA ARG A 325 24.60 -17.30 -11.93
C ARG A 325 23.39 -16.36 -11.84
N ILE A 326 23.64 -15.15 -11.34
CA ILE A 326 22.64 -14.10 -11.16
C ILE A 326 23.16 -12.80 -11.79
N SER A 327 22.30 -12.14 -12.55
CA SER A 327 22.58 -10.83 -13.15
C SER A 327 21.36 -9.92 -12.99
N ARG A 328 21.61 -8.64 -12.70
CA ARG A 328 20.55 -7.63 -12.51
C ARG A 328 20.98 -6.26 -13.02
N GLU A 329 20.17 -5.69 -13.92
CA GLU A 329 20.28 -4.28 -14.27
C GLU A 329 19.61 -3.39 -13.24
N GLN A 330 20.26 -2.28 -12.89
CA GLN A 330 19.71 -1.22 -12.06
C GLN A 330 19.86 0.13 -12.76
N HIS A 331 18.73 0.78 -13.02
CA HIS A 331 18.71 2.12 -13.60
C HIS A 331 18.94 3.17 -12.50
N ILE A 332 19.94 4.03 -12.67
CA ILE A 332 20.29 5.10 -11.72
C ILE A 332 19.71 6.41 -12.26
N ARG A 333 18.46 6.70 -11.93
CA ARG A 333 17.73 7.88 -12.39
C ARG A 333 17.03 8.60 -11.24
N GLU A 334 16.75 9.88 -11.41
CA GLU A 334 15.96 10.63 -10.45
C GLU A 334 14.54 10.05 -10.33
N LEU A 335 14.05 10.03 -9.11
CA LEU A 335 12.70 9.63 -8.75
C LEU A 335 12.10 10.71 -7.85
N THR A 336 10.80 10.85 -7.85
CA THR A 336 10.08 11.79 -6.96
C THR A 336 10.44 11.59 -5.48
N THR A 337 10.85 10.35 -5.11
CA THR A 337 11.19 9.94 -3.75
C THR A 337 12.69 9.81 -3.50
N ARG A 338 13.55 10.07 -4.51
CA ARG A 338 15.00 9.91 -4.38
C ARG A 338 15.77 10.78 -5.37
N LYS A 339 16.66 11.60 -4.80
CA LYS A 339 17.75 12.25 -5.52
C LYS A 339 19.03 11.42 -5.41
N HIS A 340 19.81 11.40 -6.46
CA HIS A 340 21.14 10.79 -6.50
C HIS A 340 22.19 11.90 -6.46
N TYR A 341 23.32 11.61 -5.83
CA TYR A 341 24.44 12.54 -5.70
C TYR A 341 25.70 11.88 -6.24
N PRO A 342 26.61 12.64 -6.88
CA PRO A 342 27.88 12.12 -7.38
C PRO A 342 28.73 11.51 -6.25
N GLY A 343 29.56 10.55 -6.61
CA GLY A 343 30.44 9.89 -5.67
C GLY A 343 30.49 8.37 -5.84
N LYS A 344 31.19 7.72 -4.92
CA LYS A 344 31.35 6.28 -4.87
C LYS A 344 30.15 5.62 -4.19
N HIS A 345 29.47 4.73 -4.90
CA HIS A 345 28.36 3.93 -4.40
C HIS A 345 28.80 2.47 -4.28
N THR A 346 28.39 1.79 -3.21
CA THR A 346 28.72 0.38 -2.98
C THR A 346 27.47 -0.47 -3.11
N VAL A 347 27.57 -1.53 -3.93
CA VAL A 347 26.54 -2.56 -4.09
C VAL A 347 26.94 -3.78 -3.28
N HIS A 348 26.09 -4.20 -2.35
CA HIS A 348 26.28 -5.40 -1.54
C HIS A 348 25.35 -6.50 -1.99
N VAL A 349 25.85 -7.71 -2.18
CA VAL A 349 25.02 -8.92 -2.32
C VAL A 349 24.65 -9.43 -0.94
N MET A 350 23.38 -9.70 -0.76
CA MET A 350 22.81 -10.21 0.48
C MET A 350 22.17 -11.57 0.25
N VAL A 351 22.46 -12.55 1.11
CA VAL A 351 21.82 -13.87 1.09
C VAL A 351 21.29 -14.14 2.49
N ASN A 352 20.01 -14.51 2.61
CA ASN A 352 19.31 -14.68 3.86
C ASN A 352 19.53 -13.52 4.85
N GLY A 353 19.55 -12.28 4.32
CA GLY A 353 19.75 -11.06 5.11
C GLY A 353 21.20 -10.72 5.46
N GLU A 354 22.15 -11.61 5.26
CA GLU A 354 23.59 -11.41 5.53
C GLU A 354 24.29 -10.82 4.30
N ARG A 355 25.14 -9.81 4.49
CA ARG A 355 25.99 -9.24 3.44
C ARG A 355 27.19 -10.16 3.21
N LEU A 356 27.31 -10.75 2.02
CA LEU A 356 28.38 -11.71 1.71
C LEU A 356 29.47 -11.17 0.78
N GLY A 357 29.19 -10.09 0.04
CA GLY A 357 30.18 -9.49 -0.86
C GLY A 357 29.74 -8.12 -1.33
N SER A 358 30.69 -7.32 -1.86
CA SER A 358 30.42 -6.00 -2.38
C SER A 358 31.25 -5.67 -3.61
N ALA A 359 30.72 -4.76 -4.45
CA ALA A 359 31.41 -4.14 -5.58
C ALA A 359 30.95 -2.69 -5.70
N ASP A 360 31.82 -1.84 -6.26
CA ASP A 360 31.59 -0.39 -6.30
C ASP A 360 31.30 0.10 -7.72
N PHE A 361 30.61 1.25 -7.80
CA PHE A 361 30.58 2.08 -9.00
C PHE A 361 30.65 3.56 -8.61
N VAL A 362 31.06 4.40 -9.56
CA VAL A 362 31.14 5.85 -9.38
C VAL A 362 30.08 6.52 -10.23
N LEU A 363 29.23 7.32 -9.60
CA LEU A 363 28.33 8.25 -10.27
C LEU A 363 29.04 9.58 -10.46
N ARG A 364 29.15 10.04 -11.71
CA ARG A 364 29.67 11.38 -12.07
C ARG A 364 28.52 12.37 -12.25
N ASP A 365 28.85 13.66 -12.23
CA ASP A 365 27.95 14.77 -12.54
C ASP A 365 27.44 14.68 -13.98
#